data_e5ab6ea0fbbe12f2cfbda3b912a5f4a5
#
_entry.id   e5ab6ea0fbbe12f2cfbda3b912a5f4a5
#
_cell.length_a   1.000
_cell.length_b   1.000
_cell.length_c   1.000
_cell.angle_alpha   90.00
_cell.angle_beta   90.00
_cell.angle_gamma   90.00
#
_symmetry.space_group_name_H-M   'P 1'
#
loop_
_entity.id
_entity.type
_entity.pdbx_description
1 polymer ?
#
loop_
_entity_poly.entity_id
_entity_poly.type
_entity_poly.pdbx_seq_one_letter_code
_entity_poly.pdbx_strand_id
1 'polypeptide(L)'
;MGKVGIIKLTQRMLTKSIIDANKSVVAFANENLPVDYGHIENGKKARFLAVFDDGSASELRLYRRPRGDELLSIKGLSKKARAGDIVKLTCYSGEDPKVRVKITVEEEVNEKEN
;
A
#
# COMPACT_ATOMS: atom_id res chain seq x y z
N MET A 1 -6.71 13.59 -11.65
CA MET A 1 -5.63 13.29 -10.73
C MET A 1 -6.05 12.31 -9.68
N GLY A 2 -5.34 11.24 -9.56
CA GLY A 2 -5.67 10.19 -8.61
C GLY A 2 -5.30 10.55 -7.18
N LYS A 3 -6.04 9.99 -6.24
CA LYS A 3 -5.70 10.08 -4.83
C LYS A 3 -4.46 9.24 -4.56
N VAL A 4 -3.73 9.61 -3.51
CA VAL A 4 -2.50 8.95 -3.10
C VAL A 4 -2.73 8.28 -1.75
N GLY A 5 -2.38 7.00 -1.65
CA GLY A 5 -2.38 6.33 -0.37
C GLY A 5 -1.08 6.63 0.37
N ILE A 6 -1.17 7.06 1.61
CA ILE A 6 0.01 7.42 2.42
C ILE A 6 -0.02 6.65 3.72
N ILE A 7 1.07 5.93 4.01
CA ILE A 7 1.18 5.10 5.19
C ILE A 7 2.48 5.44 5.90
N LYS A 8 2.39 5.80 7.17
CA LYS A 8 3.58 5.90 8.03
C LYS A 8 3.79 4.55 8.69
N LEU A 9 4.91 3.91 8.39
CA LEU A 9 5.16 2.55 8.84
C LEU A 9 5.50 2.49 10.32
N THR A 10 4.96 1.49 10.99
CA THR A 10 5.32 1.14 12.35
C THR A 10 6.07 -0.19 12.33
N GLN A 11 6.83 -0.47 13.39
CA GLN A 11 7.51 -1.75 13.51
C GLN A 11 6.53 -2.91 13.48
N ARG A 12 5.36 -2.74 14.08
CA ARG A 12 4.32 -3.78 14.09
C ARG A 12 3.85 -4.12 12.68
N MET A 13 3.65 -3.12 11.83
CA MET A 13 3.24 -3.33 10.43
C MET A 13 4.25 -4.19 9.69
N LEU A 14 5.53 -3.93 9.89
CA LEU A 14 6.60 -4.69 9.23
C LEU A 14 6.72 -6.10 9.79
N THR A 15 6.62 -6.25 11.10
CA THR A 15 6.73 -7.55 11.76
C THR A 15 5.56 -8.47 11.42
N LYS A 16 4.35 -7.93 11.41
CA LYS A 16 3.12 -8.70 11.15
C LYS A 16 2.82 -8.83 9.66
N SER A 17 3.43 -8.01 8.83
CA SER A 17 3.11 -7.92 7.39
C SER A 17 1.63 -7.59 7.15
N ILE A 18 1.02 -6.88 8.07
CA ILE A 18 -0.37 -6.46 8.00
C ILE A 18 -0.44 -4.98 8.32
N ILE A 19 -1.11 -4.22 7.45
CA ILE A 19 -1.26 -2.78 7.59
C ILE A 19 -2.75 -2.46 7.62
N ASP A 20 -3.18 -1.69 8.61
CA ASP A 20 -4.53 -1.15 8.62
C ASP A 20 -4.63 -0.08 7.54
N ALA A 21 -5.62 -0.21 6.66
CA ALA A 21 -5.82 0.76 5.61
C ALA A 21 -6.46 2.02 6.19
N ASN A 22 -5.73 3.12 6.16
CA ASN A 22 -6.27 4.40 6.58
C ASN A 22 -7.15 5.02 5.49
N LYS A 23 -7.75 6.16 5.78
CA LYS A 23 -8.65 6.81 4.83
C LYS A 23 -8.01 7.09 3.48
N SER A 24 -6.73 7.48 3.46
CA SER A 24 -6.04 7.77 2.20
C SER A 24 -5.85 6.52 1.35
N VAL A 25 -5.56 5.40 1.97
CA VAL A 25 -5.38 4.12 1.27
C VAL A 25 -6.70 3.63 0.72
N VAL A 26 -7.77 3.69 1.52
CA VAL A 26 -9.10 3.29 1.06
C VAL A 26 -9.54 4.15 -0.12
N ALA A 27 -9.35 5.46 -0.02
CA ALA A 27 -9.70 6.39 -1.10
C ALA A 27 -8.88 6.13 -2.37
N PHE A 28 -7.57 5.88 -2.21
CA PHE A 28 -6.71 5.53 -3.34
C PHE A 28 -7.22 4.27 -4.04
N ALA A 29 -7.48 3.22 -3.29
CA ALA A 29 -7.88 1.93 -3.84
C ALA A 29 -9.23 2.03 -4.55
N ASN A 30 -10.22 2.64 -3.89
CA ASN A 30 -11.57 2.75 -4.46
C ASN A 30 -11.62 3.64 -5.71
N GLU A 31 -10.74 4.62 -5.80
CA GLU A 31 -10.69 5.51 -6.97
C GLU A 31 -9.89 4.92 -8.12
N ASN A 32 -8.77 4.26 -7.83
CA ASN A 32 -7.78 3.90 -8.85
C ASN A 32 -7.71 2.43 -9.20
N LEU A 33 -8.25 1.55 -8.37
CA LEU A 33 -8.19 0.11 -8.59
C LEU A 33 -9.60 -0.44 -8.80
N PRO A 34 -9.74 -1.55 -9.53
CA PRO A 34 -11.06 -2.18 -9.72
C PRO A 34 -11.48 -2.95 -8.47
N VAL A 35 -11.60 -2.26 -7.36
CA VAL A 35 -11.96 -2.84 -6.08
C VAL A 35 -12.74 -1.82 -5.26
N ASP A 36 -13.64 -2.31 -4.45
CA ASP A 36 -14.33 -1.52 -3.43
C ASP A 36 -14.15 -2.25 -2.10
N TYR A 37 -13.45 -1.62 -1.18
CA TYR A 37 -13.21 -2.23 0.13
C TYR A 37 -14.50 -2.66 0.82
N GLY A 38 -15.58 -1.89 0.64
CA GLY A 38 -16.88 -2.21 1.24
C GLY A 38 -17.48 -3.50 0.73
N HIS A 39 -17.04 -3.97 -0.44
CA HIS A 39 -17.59 -5.15 -1.11
C HIS A 39 -16.61 -6.31 -1.25
N ILE A 40 -15.43 -6.22 -0.65
CA ILE A 40 -14.53 -7.38 -0.60
C ILE A 40 -15.12 -8.38 0.39
N GLU A 41 -15.36 -9.59 -0.08
CA GLU A 41 -15.86 -10.66 0.79
C GLU A 41 -14.86 -11.00 1.88
N ASN A 42 -15.37 -11.28 3.08
CA ASN A 42 -14.54 -11.72 4.18
C ASN A 42 -13.75 -12.98 3.81
N GLY A 43 -12.46 -12.96 4.07
CA GLY A 43 -11.57 -14.06 3.73
C GLY A 43 -11.06 -14.07 2.30
N LYS A 44 -11.53 -13.14 1.47
CA LYS A 44 -11.03 -12.98 0.09
C LYS A 44 -10.01 -11.85 0.02
N LYS A 45 -9.17 -11.91 -0.99
CA LYS A 45 -8.14 -10.89 -1.24
C LYS A 45 -8.25 -10.38 -2.67
N ALA A 46 -8.15 -9.07 -2.83
CA ALA A 46 -7.93 -8.46 -4.14
C ALA A 46 -6.43 -8.24 -4.27
N ARG A 47 -5.83 -8.72 -5.36
CA ARG A 47 -4.39 -8.66 -5.58
C ARG A 47 -4.07 -7.86 -6.82
N PHE A 48 -3.11 -6.97 -6.71
CA PHE A 48 -2.69 -6.11 -7.81
C PHE A 48 -1.19 -6.14 -7.93
N LEU A 49 -0.70 -6.33 -9.16
CA LEU A 49 0.74 -6.24 -9.40
C LEU A 49 1.21 -4.82 -9.15
N ALA A 50 2.35 -4.70 -8.51
CA ALA A 50 2.94 -3.43 -8.14
C ALA A 50 4.43 -3.43 -8.41
N VAL A 51 5.02 -2.24 -8.43
CA VAL A 51 6.48 -2.07 -8.49
C VAL A 51 6.90 -1.06 -7.45
N PHE A 52 8.05 -1.28 -6.87
CA PHE A 52 8.70 -0.28 -6.03
C PHE A 52 9.32 0.80 -6.91
N ASP A 53 9.69 1.91 -6.31
CA ASP A 53 10.32 3.03 -7.02
C ASP A 53 11.67 2.66 -7.65
N ASP A 54 12.32 1.58 -7.16
CA ASP A 54 13.55 1.07 -7.77
C ASP A 54 13.28 0.11 -8.94
N GLY A 55 12.02 -0.12 -9.29
CA GLY A 55 11.63 -1.00 -10.38
C GLY A 55 11.42 -2.45 -9.99
N SER A 56 11.71 -2.84 -8.75
CA SER A 56 11.51 -4.23 -8.33
C SER A 56 10.04 -4.58 -8.19
N ALA A 57 9.71 -5.82 -8.50
CA ALA A 57 8.32 -6.29 -8.49
C ALA A 57 7.78 -6.48 -7.08
N SER A 58 6.50 -6.23 -6.94
CA SER A 58 5.76 -6.43 -5.69
C SER A 58 4.31 -6.80 -5.99
N GLU A 59 3.54 -6.94 -4.96
CA GLU A 59 2.11 -7.19 -5.03
C GLU A 59 1.43 -6.47 -3.89
N LEU A 60 0.40 -5.71 -4.21
CA LEU A 60 -0.48 -5.10 -3.22
C LEU A 60 -1.67 -6.01 -3.02
N ARG A 61 -1.92 -6.43 -1.79
CA ARG A 61 -3.03 -7.28 -1.43
C ARG A 61 -3.96 -6.52 -0.51
N LEU A 62 -5.24 -6.45 -0.91
CA LEU A 62 -6.28 -5.76 -0.14
C LEU A 62 -7.28 -6.80 0.35
N TYR A 63 -7.68 -6.70 1.60
CA TYR A 63 -8.66 -7.65 2.16
C TYR A 63 -9.42 -7.04 3.33
N ARG A 64 -10.49 -7.71 3.72
CA ARG A 64 -11.32 -7.32 4.86
C ARG A 64 -11.46 -8.46 5.84
N ARG A 65 -11.41 -8.15 7.13
CA ARG A 65 -11.76 -9.12 8.17
C ARG A 65 -13.28 -9.17 8.35
N PRO A 66 -13.82 -10.29 8.91
CA PRO A 66 -15.27 -10.40 9.15
C PRO A 66 -15.87 -9.24 9.92
N ARG A 67 -15.11 -8.59 10.80
CA ARG A 67 -15.58 -7.43 11.56
C ARG A 67 -15.50 -6.10 10.79
N GLY A 68 -15.13 -6.15 9.52
CA GLY A 68 -15.17 -4.97 8.67
C GLY A 68 -13.90 -4.18 8.51
N ASP A 69 -12.82 -4.56 9.18
CA ASP A 69 -11.55 -3.84 9.06
C ASP A 69 -10.97 -3.99 7.66
N GLU A 70 -10.60 -2.88 7.04
CA GLU A 70 -9.89 -2.88 5.77
C GLU A 70 -8.40 -2.99 6.05
N LEU A 71 -7.78 -3.97 5.43
CA LEU A 71 -6.37 -4.29 5.62
C LEU A 71 -5.65 -4.38 4.30
N LEU A 72 -4.33 -4.23 4.36
CA LEU A 72 -3.48 -4.47 3.19
C LEU A 72 -2.16 -5.11 3.58
N SER A 73 -1.52 -5.72 2.60
CA SER A 73 -0.14 -6.13 2.71
C SER A 73 0.60 -5.82 1.41
N ILE A 74 1.90 -5.59 1.52
CA ILE A 74 2.76 -5.26 0.40
C ILE A 74 3.91 -6.26 0.41
N LYS A 75 3.98 -7.08 -0.64
CA LYS A 75 4.99 -8.13 -0.73
C LYS A 75 6.40 -7.55 -0.74
N GLY A 76 7.23 -8.02 0.15
CA GLY A 76 8.64 -7.61 0.21
C GLY A 76 8.90 -6.27 0.88
N LEU A 77 7.88 -5.64 1.48
CA LEU A 77 8.04 -4.33 2.08
C LEU A 77 9.10 -4.27 3.17
N SER A 78 9.18 -5.30 4.02
CA SER A 78 10.13 -5.33 5.14
C SER A 78 11.60 -5.32 4.68
N LYS A 79 11.85 -5.69 3.42
CA LYS A 79 13.19 -5.62 2.83
C LYS A 79 13.50 -4.26 2.22
N LYS A 80 12.51 -3.41 2.07
CA LYS A 80 12.63 -2.12 1.39
C LYS A 80 12.45 -0.93 2.32
N ALA A 81 11.89 -1.14 3.51
CA ALA A 81 11.49 -0.04 4.37
C ALA A 81 11.75 -0.38 5.83
N ARG A 82 11.80 0.66 6.66
CA ARG A 82 11.99 0.59 8.10
C ARG A 82 10.82 1.27 8.80
N ALA A 83 10.68 1.00 10.10
CA ALA A 83 9.72 1.73 10.92
C ALA A 83 10.02 3.23 10.87
N GLY A 84 8.99 4.04 10.71
CA GLY A 84 9.10 5.48 10.56
C GLY A 84 9.11 5.96 9.11
N ASP A 85 9.43 5.08 8.16
CA ASP A 85 9.38 5.46 6.74
C ASP A 85 7.94 5.70 6.29
N ILE A 86 7.79 6.46 5.22
CA ILE A 86 6.49 6.76 4.63
C ILE A 86 6.37 6.01 3.31
N VAL A 87 5.30 5.26 3.18
CA VAL A 87 4.96 4.56 1.93
C VAL A 87 3.87 5.33 1.21
N LYS A 88 4.08 5.58 -0.07
CA LYS A 88 3.07 6.19 -0.93
C LYS A 88 2.63 5.21 -1.99
N LEU A 89 1.33 5.08 -2.16
CA LEU A 89 0.72 4.24 -3.20
C LEU A 89 0.13 5.16 -4.25
N THR A 90 0.59 5.01 -5.49
CA THR A 90 0.10 5.80 -6.62
C THR A 90 -0.22 4.88 -7.78
N CYS A 91 -0.96 5.38 -8.76
CA CYS A 91 -1.20 4.63 -9.97
C CYS A 91 0.11 4.49 -10.74
N TYR A 92 0.38 3.27 -11.18
CA TYR A 92 1.52 3.04 -12.07
C TYR A 92 1.21 3.60 -13.46
N SER A 93 2.13 4.37 -14.00
CA SER A 93 2.00 4.97 -15.33
C SER A 93 3.08 4.51 -16.31
N GLY A 94 3.79 3.42 -15.97
CA GLY A 94 4.82 2.87 -16.84
C GLY A 94 4.27 2.02 -17.98
N GLU A 95 5.18 1.30 -18.64
CA GLU A 95 4.86 0.58 -19.88
C GLU A 95 4.14 -0.76 -19.68
N ASP A 96 4.31 -1.41 -18.51
CA ASP A 96 3.69 -2.72 -18.29
C ASP A 96 2.21 -2.58 -17.94
N PRO A 97 1.29 -2.99 -18.83
CA PRO A 97 -0.14 -2.82 -18.60
C PRO A 97 -0.69 -3.70 -17.47
N LYS A 98 0.07 -4.67 -17.00
CA LYS A 98 -0.35 -5.54 -15.90
C LYS A 98 -0.13 -4.93 -14.54
N VAL A 99 0.80 -3.97 -14.43
CA VAL A 99 1.12 -3.32 -13.17
C VAL A 99 0.12 -2.20 -12.91
N ARG A 100 -0.44 -2.19 -11.71
CA ARG A 100 -1.47 -1.21 -11.33
C ARG A 100 -0.97 -0.17 -10.36
N VAL A 101 0.01 -0.51 -9.53
CA VAL A 101 0.39 0.33 -8.39
C VAL A 101 1.89 0.58 -8.39
N LYS A 102 2.26 1.81 -8.13
CA LYS A 102 3.65 2.18 -7.83
C LYS A 102 3.77 2.41 -6.33
N ILE A 103 4.77 1.79 -5.72
CA ILE A 103 5.04 1.90 -4.29
C ILE A 103 6.32 2.70 -4.11
N THR A 104 6.21 3.84 -3.47
CA THR A 104 7.37 4.69 -3.17
C THR A 104 7.62 4.65 -1.68
N VAL A 105 8.87 4.40 -1.29
CA VAL A 105 9.29 4.43 0.11
C VAL A 105 10.16 5.64 0.32
N GLU A 106 9.78 6.50 1.27
CA GLU A 106 10.51 7.72 1.60
C GLU A 106 10.90 7.71 3.05
N GLU A 107 12.14 8.13 3.34
CA GLU A 107 12.57 8.34 4.70
C GLU A 107 11.89 9.57 5.26
N GLU A 108 11.46 9.49 6.53
CA GLU A 108 10.94 10.66 7.20
C GLU A 108 12.10 11.61 7.51
N VAL A 109 12.03 12.82 6.98
CA VAL A 109 13.05 13.84 7.25
C VAL A 109 12.71 14.54 8.54
N ASN A 110 13.65 14.54 9.48
CA ASN A 110 13.51 15.27 10.72
C ASN A 110 14.21 16.62 10.59
N GLU A 111 13.42 17.64 10.29
CA GLU A 111 13.95 18.99 10.07
C GLU A 111 14.50 19.65 11.34
N LYS A 112 14.18 19.12 12.51
CA LYS A 112 14.65 19.69 13.77
C LYS A 112 16.15 19.50 14.01
N GLU A 113 16.76 18.64 13.26
CA GLU A 113 18.18 18.38 13.38
C GLU A 113 19.06 19.41 12.69
N ASN A 114 18.48 20.31 12.01
CA ASN A 114 19.20 21.36 11.28
C ASN A 114 19.49 22.57 12.16
#